data_321609260389159aecb776527bca50da
#
_entry.id   321609260389159aecb776527bca50da
#
_cell.length_a   1.000
_cell.length_b   1.000
_cell.length_c   1.000
_cell.angle_alpha   90.00
_cell.angle_beta   90.00
_cell.angle_gamma   90.00
#
_symmetry.space_group_name_H-M   'P 1'
#
loop_
_entity.id
_entity.type
_entity.pdbx_description
1 polymer ?
#
loop_
_entity_poly.entity_id
_entity_poly.type
_entity_poly.pdbx_seq_one_letter_code
_entity_poly.pdbx_strand_id
1 'polypeptide(L)'
;MAATPIKVISADSHMTEPADLWTERLDQNFRDRAPRIIRSENHGTFIIVAPDNPAFPVAGGFAAGRSGEELREFMKRANKDEGYKAARPSGWDPAERIKDQDVDGVQAEVLYTTLGMPLFGLHDADHQRACFRVYNDWVADFASYDPRRLHAIALISLEDIDEGAKELERAKKIGLKGAMIWGSPPAESPYWHKSYDPFWRVAEDLQMPLSLHVITGKRPPRSKEEQQKATTCEPSFIRGYMNILHEVQRSLTDIICGGVLMRFPRLKIVSAENDSGWLPHYMYRLDHAFEKFGAMMEEPLDMTPGEYVRRNVWATFQDDPVGPMLVQFFGEDNFMWASDFPHTDSTWPHSQDVIARDFKQVPEPVKRKIVCENAARLYQIALN
;
A
#
# COMPACT_ATOMS: atom_id res chain seq x y z
N MET A 1 -5.60 -23.10 -31.84
CA MET A 1 -6.19 -23.17 -30.49
C MET A 1 -6.25 -21.74 -29.96
N ALA A 2 -7.40 -21.28 -29.52
CA ALA A 2 -7.47 -19.98 -28.85
C ALA A 2 -6.62 -20.06 -27.57
N ALA A 3 -5.73 -19.10 -27.35
CA ALA A 3 -4.93 -19.04 -26.14
C ALA A 3 -5.89 -18.92 -24.93
N THR A 4 -5.67 -19.69 -23.88
CA THR A 4 -6.43 -19.53 -22.63
C THR A 4 -6.24 -18.09 -22.14
N PRO A 5 -7.32 -17.36 -21.82
CA PRO A 5 -7.18 -16.00 -21.30
C PRO A 5 -6.25 -15.98 -20.09
N ILE A 6 -5.36 -14.98 -20.04
CA ILE A 6 -4.48 -14.81 -18.90
C ILE A 6 -5.35 -14.40 -17.70
N LYS A 7 -5.17 -15.11 -16.58
CA LYS A 7 -5.74 -14.68 -15.31
C LYS A 7 -5.02 -13.41 -14.84
N VAL A 8 -5.75 -12.48 -14.29
CA VAL A 8 -5.21 -11.20 -13.78
C VAL A 8 -5.41 -11.15 -12.27
N ILE A 9 -4.37 -10.85 -11.53
CA ILE A 9 -4.39 -10.61 -10.08
C ILE A 9 -3.98 -9.16 -9.85
N SER A 10 -4.83 -8.39 -9.19
CA SER A 10 -4.44 -7.08 -8.69
C SER A 10 -3.64 -7.26 -7.41
N ALA A 11 -2.37 -6.85 -7.44
CA ALA A 11 -1.47 -6.96 -6.30
C ALA A 11 -1.63 -5.82 -5.28
N ASP A 12 -2.49 -4.83 -5.60
CA ASP A 12 -2.80 -3.67 -4.80
C ASP A 12 -4.21 -3.18 -5.16
N SER A 13 -5.14 -3.44 -4.28
CA SER A 13 -6.52 -2.97 -4.32
C SER A 13 -6.93 -2.61 -2.90
N HIS A 14 -7.89 -1.70 -2.75
CA HIS A 14 -8.20 -1.15 -1.46
C HIS A 14 -9.59 -1.53 -0.94
N MET A 15 -9.67 -1.62 0.38
CA MET A 15 -10.94 -1.65 1.10
C MET A 15 -11.44 -0.21 1.28
N THR A 16 -12.75 -0.04 1.32
CA THR A 16 -13.38 1.15 1.86
C THR A 16 -14.09 0.68 3.12
N GLU A 17 -13.41 0.79 4.27
CA GLU A 17 -13.88 0.20 5.52
C GLU A 17 -15.25 0.78 5.92
N PRO A 18 -16.12 0.02 6.63
CA PRO A 18 -17.36 0.58 7.15
C PRO A 18 -17.13 1.87 7.96
N ALA A 19 -17.94 2.88 7.75
CA ALA A 19 -17.77 4.19 8.39
C ALA A 19 -17.74 4.14 9.93
N ASP A 20 -18.36 3.11 10.48
CA ASP A 20 -18.51 2.85 11.92
C ASP A 20 -17.59 1.74 12.45
N LEU A 21 -16.70 1.19 11.62
CA LEU A 21 -15.85 0.05 11.96
C LEU A 21 -15.19 0.20 13.33
N TRP A 22 -14.52 1.33 13.58
CA TRP A 22 -13.81 1.54 14.83
C TRP A 22 -14.70 1.97 15.98
N THR A 23 -15.75 2.72 15.71
CA THR A 23 -16.70 3.14 16.75
C THR A 23 -17.50 1.96 17.32
N GLU A 24 -17.75 0.94 16.51
CA GLU A 24 -18.47 -0.27 16.93
C GLU A 24 -17.57 -1.34 17.55
N ARG A 25 -16.33 -1.48 17.06
CA ARG A 25 -15.50 -2.64 17.40
C ARG A 25 -14.34 -2.35 18.37
N LEU A 26 -13.96 -1.08 18.58
CA LEU A 26 -12.92 -0.76 19.57
C LEU A 26 -13.38 -1.06 21.00
N ASP A 27 -12.43 -1.51 21.83
CA ASP A 27 -12.62 -1.66 23.26
C ASP A 27 -13.09 -0.37 23.91
N GLN A 28 -13.85 -0.49 24.99
CA GLN A 28 -14.47 0.64 25.68
C GLN A 28 -13.48 1.74 26.05
N ASN A 29 -12.24 1.38 26.41
CA ASN A 29 -11.17 2.32 26.78
C ASN A 29 -10.71 3.23 25.62
N PHE A 30 -10.96 2.85 24.37
CA PHE A 30 -10.57 3.60 23.18
C PHE A 30 -11.77 4.16 22.41
N ARG A 31 -12.99 3.77 22.75
CA ARG A 31 -14.21 4.07 21.97
C ARG A 31 -14.47 5.56 21.85
N ASP A 32 -14.21 6.33 22.89
CA ASP A 32 -14.40 7.79 22.86
C ASP A 32 -13.43 8.50 21.89
N ARG A 33 -12.31 7.85 21.58
CA ARG A 33 -11.27 8.32 20.67
C ARG A 33 -11.27 7.60 19.33
N ALA A 34 -12.28 6.77 19.07
CA ALA A 34 -12.37 5.97 17.85
C ALA A 34 -12.27 6.85 16.59
N PRO A 35 -11.50 6.41 15.57
CA PRO A 35 -11.53 7.03 14.26
C PRO A 35 -12.96 7.06 13.73
N ARG A 36 -13.38 8.19 13.16
CA ARG A 36 -14.74 8.38 12.65
C ARG A 36 -14.76 9.35 11.48
N ILE A 37 -15.71 9.14 10.60
CA ILE A 37 -15.94 10.03 9.48
C ILE A 37 -16.90 11.14 9.92
N ILE A 38 -16.48 12.38 9.77
CA ILE A 38 -17.30 13.56 10.06
C ILE A 38 -17.34 14.48 8.85
N ARG A 39 -18.38 15.30 8.77
CA ARG A 39 -18.42 16.44 7.86
C ARG A 39 -17.65 17.59 8.50
N SER A 40 -16.57 18.00 7.84
CA SER A 40 -15.78 19.14 8.29
C SER A 40 -16.31 20.43 7.69
N GLU A 41 -16.82 21.35 8.51
CA GLU A 41 -17.24 22.69 8.06
C GLU A 41 -16.06 23.52 7.53
N ASN A 42 -14.88 23.36 8.15
CA ASN A 42 -13.67 24.09 7.78
C ASN A 42 -13.09 23.66 6.42
N HIS A 43 -13.28 22.39 6.04
CA HIS A 43 -12.74 21.83 4.80
C HIS A 43 -13.81 21.63 3.71
N GLY A 44 -15.10 21.83 4.05
CA GLY A 44 -16.20 21.63 3.12
C GLY A 44 -16.33 20.21 2.57
N THR A 45 -15.80 19.23 3.28
CA THR A 45 -15.73 17.82 2.85
C THR A 45 -15.90 16.86 4.03
N PHE A 46 -16.13 15.58 3.72
CA PHE A 46 -16.08 14.50 4.71
C PHE A 46 -14.64 14.05 4.93
N ILE A 47 -14.27 13.88 6.17
CA ILE A 47 -12.91 13.52 6.59
C ILE A 47 -12.98 12.42 7.64
N ILE A 48 -11.97 11.53 7.64
CA ILE A 48 -11.70 10.71 8.82
C ILE A 48 -10.88 11.51 9.82
N VAL A 49 -11.28 11.45 11.07
CA VAL A 49 -10.58 12.09 12.19
C VAL A 49 -10.31 11.08 13.29
N ALA A 50 -9.15 11.21 13.91
CA ALA A 50 -8.78 10.56 15.15
C ALA A 50 -7.99 11.57 15.99
N PRO A 51 -7.91 11.41 17.33
CA PRO A 51 -7.10 12.29 18.16
C PRO A 51 -5.66 12.34 17.64
N ASP A 52 -5.09 13.53 17.64
CA ASP A 52 -3.70 13.81 17.25
C ASP A 52 -3.30 13.38 15.82
N ASN A 53 -4.28 13.11 14.96
CA ASN A 53 -4.04 12.74 13.58
C ASN A 53 -4.55 13.85 12.63
N PRO A 54 -3.81 14.22 11.58
CA PRO A 54 -4.29 15.12 10.56
C PRO A 54 -5.57 14.58 9.91
N ALA A 55 -6.57 15.44 9.77
CA ALA A 55 -7.79 15.11 9.05
C ALA A 55 -7.49 14.71 7.59
N PHE A 56 -8.06 13.61 7.13
CA PHE A 56 -7.85 13.10 5.80
C PHE A 56 -9.16 13.05 5.02
N PRO A 57 -9.27 13.71 3.83
CA PRO A 57 -10.46 13.67 2.99
C PRO A 57 -10.71 12.24 2.46
N VAL A 58 -11.96 11.76 2.55
CA VAL A 58 -12.26 10.35 2.21
C VAL A 58 -12.70 10.14 0.76
N ALA A 59 -13.17 11.18 0.06
CA ALA A 59 -13.82 11.03 -1.25
C ALA A 59 -12.89 10.48 -2.34
N GLY A 60 -11.59 10.78 -2.27
CA GLY A 60 -10.58 10.21 -3.19
C GLY A 60 -10.43 8.70 -3.09
N GLY A 61 -10.71 8.13 -1.91
CA GLY A 61 -10.61 6.69 -1.67
C GLY A 61 -11.73 5.83 -2.27
N PHE A 62 -12.69 6.42 -3.02
CA PHE A 62 -13.78 5.67 -3.63
C PHE A 62 -14.30 6.30 -4.94
N ALA A 63 -13.40 6.93 -5.71
CA ALA A 63 -13.75 7.63 -6.94
C ALA A 63 -13.35 6.88 -8.23
N ALA A 64 -13.06 5.58 -8.14
CA ALA A 64 -12.68 4.74 -9.29
C ALA A 64 -13.58 4.90 -10.51
N GLY A 65 -13.02 4.74 -11.68
CA GLY A 65 -13.70 4.79 -12.97
C GLY A 65 -14.06 6.19 -13.44
N ARG A 66 -13.53 7.25 -12.80
CA ARG A 66 -13.86 8.65 -13.13
C ARG A 66 -12.62 9.46 -13.42
N SER A 67 -12.73 10.35 -14.39
CA SER A 67 -11.67 11.27 -14.76
C SER A 67 -12.23 12.63 -15.21
N GLY A 68 -11.39 13.64 -15.30
CA GLY A 68 -11.76 14.95 -15.83
C GLY A 68 -12.99 15.58 -15.17
N GLU A 69 -13.96 15.98 -15.98
CA GLU A 69 -15.19 16.64 -15.48
C GLU A 69 -16.08 15.70 -14.66
N GLU A 70 -16.16 14.40 -15.02
CA GLU A 70 -16.94 13.44 -14.26
C GLU A 70 -16.40 13.28 -12.82
N LEU A 71 -15.07 13.17 -12.69
CA LEU A 71 -14.41 13.15 -11.38
C LEU A 71 -14.71 14.45 -10.61
N ARG A 72 -14.62 15.59 -11.25
CA ARG A 72 -14.90 16.88 -10.62
C ARG A 72 -16.33 16.96 -10.07
N GLU A 73 -17.33 16.54 -10.85
CA GLU A 73 -18.73 16.56 -10.43
C GLU A 73 -19.00 15.50 -9.32
N PHE A 74 -18.39 14.33 -9.43
CA PHE A 74 -18.43 13.31 -8.37
C PHE A 74 -17.86 13.86 -7.05
N MET A 75 -16.64 14.44 -7.09
CA MET A 75 -16.00 15.00 -5.91
C MET A 75 -16.81 16.13 -5.27
N LYS A 76 -17.49 16.97 -6.06
CA LYS A 76 -18.39 18.00 -5.53
C LYS A 76 -19.55 17.37 -4.75
N ARG A 77 -20.23 16.36 -5.31
CA ARG A 77 -21.36 15.69 -4.64
C ARG A 77 -20.91 14.95 -3.39
N ALA A 78 -19.85 14.12 -3.53
CA ALA A 78 -19.30 13.33 -2.42
C ALA A 78 -18.83 14.22 -1.27
N ASN A 79 -18.17 15.34 -1.57
CA ASN A 79 -17.69 16.25 -0.54
C ASN A 79 -18.82 17.09 0.10
N LYS A 80 -19.83 17.48 -0.68
CA LYS A 80 -20.86 18.42 -0.21
C LYS A 80 -22.03 17.71 0.46
N ASP A 81 -22.59 16.69 -0.18
CA ASP A 81 -23.92 16.17 0.12
C ASP A 81 -23.96 14.69 0.50
N GLU A 82 -23.25 13.83 -0.24
CA GLU A 82 -23.38 12.38 -0.15
C GLU A 82 -22.44 11.76 0.90
N GLY A 83 -21.23 12.33 1.05
CA GLY A 83 -20.22 11.80 1.97
C GLY A 83 -19.89 10.34 1.63
N TYR A 84 -19.84 9.52 2.66
CA TYR A 84 -19.50 8.10 2.55
C TYR A 84 -20.57 7.28 1.79
N LYS A 85 -21.78 7.80 1.63
CA LYS A 85 -22.83 7.15 0.82
C LYS A 85 -22.50 7.10 -0.68
N ALA A 86 -21.55 7.92 -1.12
CA ALA A 86 -21.06 7.89 -2.49
C ALA A 86 -20.12 6.69 -2.78
N ALA A 87 -19.59 6.04 -1.73
CA ALA A 87 -18.74 4.87 -1.88
C ALA A 87 -19.52 3.64 -2.35
N ARG A 88 -18.86 2.77 -3.11
CA ARG A 88 -19.45 1.51 -3.58
C ARG A 88 -19.53 0.49 -2.44
N PRO A 89 -20.63 -0.30 -2.36
CA PRO A 89 -20.75 -1.36 -1.35
C PRO A 89 -19.61 -2.38 -1.37
N SER A 90 -18.99 -2.60 -2.51
CA SER A 90 -17.84 -3.50 -2.66
C SER A 90 -16.64 -3.15 -1.77
N GLY A 91 -16.60 -1.95 -1.18
CA GLY A 91 -15.63 -1.58 -0.18
C GLY A 91 -15.73 -2.36 1.13
N TRP A 92 -16.95 -2.80 1.50
CA TRP A 92 -17.24 -3.50 2.77
C TRP A 92 -18.13 -4.74 2.64
N ASP A 93 -18.72 -4.98 1.47
CA ASP A 93 -19.51 -6.18 1.16
C ASP A 93 -18.70 -7.08 0.20
N PRO A 94 -18.26 -8.26 0.66
CA PRO A 94 -17.42 -9.13 -0.18
C PRO A 94 -18.18 -9.72 -1.37
N ALA A 95 -19.51 -9.89 -1.30
CA ALA A 95 -20.28 -10.36 -2.44
C ALA A 95 -20.36 -9.31 -3.55
N GLU A 96 -20.50 -8.03 -3.19
CA GLU A 96 -20.44 -6.91 -4.14
C GLU A 96 -19.00 -6.75 -4.69
N ARG A 97 -17.97 -7.03 -3.86
CA ARG A 97 -16.58 -7.00 -4.32
C ARG A 97 -16.31 -7.99 -5.45
N ILE A 98 -16.79 -9.21 -5.31
CA ILE A 98 -16.65 -10.23 -6.36
C ILE A 98 -17.30 -9.78 -7.68
N LYS A 99 -18.43 -9.09 -7.63
CA LYS A 99 -19.09 -8.55 -8.85
C LYS A 99 -18.24 -7.46 -9.52
N ASP A 100 -17.64 -6.57 -8.73
CA ASP A 100 -16.76 -5.52 -9.27
C ASP A 100 -15.47 -6.11 -9.86
N GLN A 101 -14.90 -7.18 -9.28
CA GLN A 101 -13.82 -7.95 -9.87
C GLN A 101 -14.23 -8.58 -11.22
N ASP A 102 -15.43 -9.16 -11.28
CA ASP A 102 -15.93 -9.79 -12.51
C ASP A 102 -16.13 -8.77 -13.63
N VAL A 103 -16.62 -7.56 -13.32
CA VAL A 103 -16.76 -6.45 -14.28
C VAL A 103 -15.40 -6.08 -14.89
N ASP A 104 -14.36 -6.05 -14.09
CA ASP A 104 -13.02 -5.60 -14.47
C ASP A 104 -12.14 -6.74 -15.04
N GLY A 105 -12.64 -7.99 -14.98
CA GLY A 105 -11.88 -9.16 -15.41
C GLY A 105 -10.70 -9.51 -14.50
N VAL A 106 -10.77 -9.13 -13.22
CA VAL A 106 -9.76 -9.42 -12.21
C VAL A 106 -10.13 -10.71 -11.47
N GLN A 107 -9.21 -11.68 -11.46
CA GLN A 107 -9.44 -13.01 -10.88
C GLN A 107 -9.32 -13.00 -9.35
N ALA A 108 -8.39 -12.23 -8.81
CA ALA A 108 -8.14 -12.11 -7.38
C ALA A 108 -7.48 -10.77 -7.05
N GLU A 109 -7.55 -10.36 -5.80
CA GLU A 109 -6.98 -9.10 -5.32
C GLU A 109 -6.22 -9.29 -4.01
N VAL A 110 -5.13 -8.53 -3.88
CA VAL A 110 -4.48 -8.28 -2.59
C VAL A 110 -5.07 -6.98 -2.01
N LEU A 111 -5.65 -7.06 -0.82
CA LEU A 111 -6.51 -6.02 -0.26
C LEU A 111 -5.79 -5.23 0.82
N TYR A 112 -5.62 -3.94 0.54
CA TYR A 112 -5.07 -2.91 1.43
C TYR A 112 -6.17 -2.09 2.06
N THR A 113 -5.84 -1.31 3.08
CA THR A 113 -6.73 -0.37 3.76
C THR A 113 -6.82 0.96 2.99
N THR A 114 -7.95 1.67 3.11
CA THR A 114 -8.05 3.08 2.72
C THR A 114 -8.08 3.98 3.96
N LEU A 115 -9.06 3.77 4.84
CA LEU A 115 -9.25 4.62 6.02
C LEU A 115 -8.23 4.32 7.13
N GLY A 116 -7.57 3.17 7.09
CA GLY A 116 -6.49 2.82 8.02
C GLY A 116 -5.16 3.49 7.69
N MET A 117 -4.92 3.93 6.43
CA MET A 117 -3.66 4.59 6.06
C MET A 117 -3.31 5.81 6.92
N PRO A 118 -4.19 6.79 7.12
CA PRO A 118 -3.89 7.93 7.98
C PRO A 118 -3.65 7.54 9.44
N LEU A 119 -4.14 6.39 9.91
CA LEU A 119 -3.96 5.95 11.29
C LEU A 119 -2.51 5.54 11.61
N PHE A 120 -1.66 5.35 10.63
CA PHE A 120 -0.21 5.22 10.82
C PHE A 120 0.42 6.47 11.44
N GLY A 121 -0.23 7.63 11.33
CA GLY A 121 0.17 8.89 11.94
C GLY A 121 -0.23 9.05 13.41
N LEU A 122 -1.02 8.15 14.00
CA LEU A 122 -1.42 8.22 15.41
C LEU A 122 -0.20 8.19 16.33
N HIS A 123 -0.16 9.09 17.32
CA HIS A 123 0.95 9.20 18.26
C HIS A 123 0.79 8.29 19.51
N ASP A 124 -0.45 7.96 19.87
CA ASP A 124 -0.73 7.01 20.96
C ASP A 124 -0.57 5.57 20.42
N ALA A 125 0.51 4.92 20.81
CA ALA A 125 0.87 3.57 20.36
C ALA A 125 -0.20 2.51 20.69
N ASP A 126 -0.78 2.57 21.89
CA ASP A 126 -1.82 1.62 22.30
C ASP A 126 -3.10 1.80 21.49
N HIS A 127 -3.48 3.07 21.25
CA HIS A 127 -4.64 3.38 20.43
C HIS A 127 -4.43 2.96 18.97
N GLN A 128 -3.24 3.21 18.40
CA GLN A 128 -2.90 2.78 17.04
C GLN A 128 -2.99 1.25 16.92
N ARG A 129 -2.38 0.49 17.86
CA ARG A 129 -2.45 -0.97 17.87
C ARG A 129 -3.89 -1.48 17.96
N ALA A 130 -4.70 -0.87 18.83
CA ALA A 130 -6.10 -1.23 18.97
C ALA A 130 -6.88 -1.01 17.66
N CYS A 131 -6.66 0.13 16.99
CA CYS A 131 -7.28 0.43 15.70
C CYS A 131 -6.86 -0.57 14.62
N PHE A 132 -5.58 -0.89 14.54
CA PHE A 132 -5.05 -1.83 13.55
C PHE A 132 -5.58 -3.24 13.78
N ARG A 133 -5.67 -3.67 15.04
CA ARG A 133 -6.24 -4.97 15.38
C ARG A 133 -7.71 -5.10 14.96
N VAL A 134 -8.51 -4.06 15.17
CA VAL A 134 -9.90 -4.02 14.69
C VAL A 134 -9.98 -4.18 13.18
N TYR A 135 -9.13 -3.47 12.43
CA TYR A 135 -9.05 -3.63 10.98
C TYR A 135 -8.63 -5.05 10.60
N ASN A 136 -7.57 -5.58 11.20
CA ASN A 136 -7.03 -6.90 10.87
C ASN A 136 -8.08 -8.01 11.05
N ASP A 137 -8.85 -7.95 12.14
CA ASP A 137 -9.93 -8.91 12.39
C ASP A 137 -11.06 -8.76 11.37
N TRP A 138 -11.47 -7.52 11.08
CA TRP A 138 -12.52 -7.24 10.10
C TRP A 138 -12.15 -7.67 8.69
N VAL A 139 -10.93 -7.34 8.24
CA VAL A 139 -10.52 -7.67 6.86
C VAL A 139 -10.26 -9.17 6.68
N ALA A 140 -9.87 -9.88 7.74
CA ALA A 140 -9.76 -11.34 7.72
C ALA A 140 -11.15 -11.98 7.55
N ASP A 141 -12.16 -11.48 8.27
CA ASP A 141 -13.56 -11.91 8.10
C ASP A 141 -14.03 -11.65 6.66
N PHE A 142 -13.77 -10.46 6.13
CA PHE A 142 -14.13 -10.10 4.74
C PHE A 142 -13.48 -11.05 3.73
N ALA A 143 -12.18 -11.29 3.85
CA ALA A 143 -11.44 -12.17 2.92
C ALA A 143 -11.86 -13.63 3.02
N SER A 144 -12.42 -14.06 4.15
CA SER A 144 -12.92 -15.42 4.36
C SER A 144 -14.11 -15.78 3.48
N TYR A 145 -14.78 -14.81 2.87
CA TYR A 145 -15.93 -15.02 1.99
C TYR A 145 -15.55 -15.80 0.71
N ASP A 146 -14.47 -15.43 0.05
CA ASP A 146 -13.86 -16.24 -1.02
C ASP A 146 -12.32 -16.22 -0.92
N PRO A 147 -11.72 -17.17 -0.18
CA PRO A 147 -10.27 -17.21 0.04
C PRO A 147 -9.43 -17.46 -1.23
N ARG A 148 -10.06 -17.73 -2.36
CA ARG A 148 -9.37 -17.88 -3.65
C ARG A 148 -9.24 -16.55 -4.39
N ARG A 149 -10.11 -15.57 -4.04
CA ARG A 149 -10.20 -14.29 -4.74
C ARG A 149 -9.83 -13.08 -3.87
N LEU A 150 -9.98 -13.18 -2.55
CA LEU A 150 -9.80 -12.08 -1.61
C LEU A 150 -8.61 -12.38 -0.68
N HIS A 151 -7.52 -11.63 -0.80
CA HIS A 151 -6.26 -11.86 -0.07
C HIS A 151 -5.87 -10.61 0.70
N ALA A 152 -6.31 -10.49 1.94
CA ALA A 152 -6.06 -9.30 2.74
C ALA A 152 -4.68 -9.30 3.39
N ILE A 153 -4.15 -8.09 3.64
CA ILE A 153 -2.93 -7.86 4.41
C ILE A 153 -3.22 -7.12 5.71
N ALA A 154 -2.34 -7.32 6.70
CA ALA A 154 -2.46 -6.71 8.02
C ALA A 154 -1.96 -5.27 8.06
N LEU A 155 -2.42 -4.49 9.05
CA LEU A 155 -1.75 -3.28 9.50
C LEU A 155 -0.93 -3.60 10.75
N ILE A 156 0.35 -3.21 10.76
CA ILE A 156 1.25 -3.47 11.87
C ILE A 156 1.83 -2.15 12.37
N SER A 157 1.63 -1.87 13.65
CA SER A 157 2.29 -0.78 14.35
C SER A 157 3.70 -1.19 14.77
N LEU A 158 4.69 -0.36 14.46
CA LEU A 158 6.08 -0.54 14.88
C LEU A 158 6.50 0.45 15.98
N GLU A 159 5.53 1.08 16.66
CA GLU A 159 5.79 1.90 17.86
C GLU A 159 6.40 1.06 18.99
N ASP A 160 6.00 -0.20 19.06
CA ASP A 160 6.59 -1.24 19.92
C ASP A 160 6.90 -2.44 19.01
N ILE A 161 8.18 -2.75 18.87
CA ILE A 161 8.68 -3.77 17.95
C ILE A 161 8.22 -5.17 18.34
N ASP A 162 8.22 -5.49 19.65
CA ASP A 162 7.82 -6.81 20.14
C ASP A 162 6.32 -7.03 19.98
N GLU A 163 5.50 -6.02 20.25
CA GLU A 163 4.05 -6.09 20.02
C GLU A 163 3.75 -6.15 18.52
N GLY A 164 4.49 -5.41 17.68
CA GLY A 164 4.38 -5.51 16.22
C GLY A 164 4.69 -6.92 15.70
N ALA A 165 5.73 -7.56 16.22
CA ALA A 165 6.09 -8.93 15.88
C ALA A 165 5.00 -9.94 16.30
N LYS A 166 4.45 -9.82 17.50
CA LYS A 166 3.33 -10.65 17.98
C LYS A 166 2.07 -10.48 17.13
N GLU A 167 1.75 -9.25 16.75
CA GLU A 167 0.59 -8.99 15.88
C GLU A 167 0.82 -9.55 14.47
N LEU A 168 2.05 -9.50 13.92
CA LEU A 168 2.38 -10.13 12.65
C LEU A 168 2.19 -11.65 12.69
N GLU A 169 2.62 -12.31 13.76
CA GLU A 169 2.36 -13.74 13.99
C GLU A 169 0.86 -14.05 14.06
N ARG A 170 0.10 -13.21 14.77
CA ARG A 170 -1.36 -13.34 14.86
C ARG A 170 -2.02 -13.17 13.49
N ALA A 171 -1.62 -12.13 12.75
CA ALA A 171 -2.11 -11.87 11.40
C ALA A 171 -1.92 -13.08 10.46
N LYS A 172 -0.74 -13.71 10.51
CA LYS A 172 -0.48 -14.95 9.76
C LYS A 172 -1.44 -16.08 10.17
N LYS A 173 -1.69 -16.25 11.48
CA LYS A 173 -2.60 -17.30 12.00
C LYS A 173 -4.05 -17.11 11.58
N ILE A 174 -4.52 -15.87 11.45
CA ILE A 174 -5.89 -15.56 10.99
C ILE A 174 -6.01 -15.51 9.46
N GLY A 175 -4.94 -15.82 8.72
CA GLY A 175 -4.97 -16.03 7.28
C GLY A 175 -4.56 -14.84 6.42
N LEU A 176 -4.11 -13.73 7.02
CA LEU A 176 -3.62 -12.58 6.28
C LEU A 176 -2.32 -12.90 5.53
N LYS A 177 -2.13 -12.33 4.34
CA LYS A 177 -1.11 -12.75 3.37
C LYS A 177 0.17 -11.92 3.38
N GLY A 178 0.14 -10.77 3.99
CA GLY A 178 1.24 -9.82 4.11
C GLY A 178 0.93 -8.79 5.18
N ALA A 179 1.77 -7.79 5.32
CA ALA A 179 1.54 -6.71 6.25
C ALA A 179 1.99 -5.36 5.69
N MET A 180 1.27 -4.32 6.04
CA MET A 180 1.60 -2.93 5.77
C MET A 180 2.24 -2.34 7.03
N ILE A 181 3.37 -1.67 6.85
CA ILE A 181 4.12 -0.93 7.87
C ILE A 181 4.28 0.52 7.40
N TRP A 182 4.93 1.37 8.18
CA TRP A 182 5.20 2.74 7.73
C TRP A 182 5.88 2.76 6.36
N GLY A 183 5.32 3.49 5.40
CA GLY A 183 6.02 3.87 4.16
C GLY A 183 7.19 4.81 4.44
N SER A 184 7.05 5.62 5.51
CA SER A 184 8.10 6.51 6.03
C SER A 184 8.11 6.43 7.55
N PRO A 185 9.11 5.75 8.18
CA PRO A 185 9.24 5.65 9.62
C PRO A 185 9.60 6.99 10.26
N PRO A 186 9.51 7.13 11.60
CA PRO A 186 9.99 8.30 12.30
C PRO A 186 11.44 8.63 11.95
N ALA A 187 11.75 9.91 11.77
CA ALA A 187 13.09 10.35 11.37
C ALA A 187 14.18 9.96 12.39
N GLU A 188 13.82 9.89 13.66
CA GLU A 188 14.69 9.46 14.76
C GLU A 188 14.94 7.93 14.79
N SER A 189 14.13 7.16 14.08
CA SER A 189 14.24 5.69 14.02
C SER A 189 14.06 5.19 12.57
N PRO A 190 15.00 5.49 11.66
CA PRO A 190 14.95 5.02 10.28
C PRO A 190 15.15 3.50 10.19
N TYR A 191 14.70 2.88 9.11
CA TYR A 191 14.67 1.42 8.97
C TYR A 191 16.03 0.70 8.96
N TRP A 192 17.14 1.42 8.79
CA TRP A 192 18.48 0.84 8.97
C TRP A 192 18.82 0.54 10.44
N HIS A 193 18.07 1.09 11.40
CA HIS A 193 18.34 0.91 12.83
C HIS A 193 18.09 -0.54 13.27
N LYS A 194 19.06 -1.12 13.98
CA LYS A 194 19.01 -2.54 14.39
C LYS A 194 17.91 -2.86 15.40
N SER A 195 17.23 -1.87 15.98
CA SER A 195 16.05 -2.10 16.84
C SER A 195 14.90 -2.81 16.11
N TYR A 196 14.83 -2.69 14.78
CA TYR A 196 13.84 -3.39 13.98
C TYR A 196 14.19 -4.86 13.70
N ASP A 197 15.42 -5.30 13.96
CA ASP A 197 15.89 -6.66 13.62
C ASP A 197 15.00 -7.78 14.18
N PRO A 198 14.45 -7.71 15.43
CA PRO A 198 13.50 -8.72 15.90
C PRO A 198 12.25 -8.84 15.02
N PHE A 199 11.70 -7.72 14.55
CA PHE A 199 10.55 -7.71 13.65
C PHE A 199 10.88 -8.26 12.25
N TRP A 200 12.02 -7.85 11.68
CA TRP A 200 12.47 -8.37 10.39
C TRP A 200 12.64 -9.88 10.40
N ARG A 201 13.18 -10.44 11.48
CA ARG A 201 13.33 -11.88 11.67
C ARG A 201 11.99 -12.59 11.65
N VAL A 202 11.01 -12.11 12.40
CA VAL A 202 9.66 -12.70 12.43
C VAL A 202 9.01 -12.63 11.05
N ALA A 203 9.11 -11.50 10.35
CA ALA A 203 8.56 -11.35 8.99
C ALA A 203 9.22 -12.32 7.99
N GLU A 204 10.54 -12.48 8.08
CA GLU A 204 11.30 -13.42 7.24
C GLU A 204 10.91 -14.88 7.51
N ASP A 205 10.81 -15.27 8.78
CA ASP A 205 10.51 -16.65 9.19
C ASP A 205 9.06 -17.04 8.84
N LEU A 206 8.12 -16.11 8.95
CA LEU A 206 6.73 -16.28 8.55
C LEU A 206 6.52 -16.19 7.03
N GLN A 207 7.53 -15.75 6.28
CA GLN A 207 7.42 -15.43 4.85
C GLN A 207 6.26 -14.46 4.58
N MET A 208 6.12 -13.43 5.44
CA MET A 208 5.13 -12.37 5.29
C MET A 208 5.76 -11.19 4.56
N PRO A 209 5.33 -10.86 3.32
CA PRO A 209 5.76 -9.65 2.64
C PRO A 209 5.37 -8.40 3.43
N LEU A 210 6.27 -7.43 3.48
CA LEU A 210 6.04 -6.17 4.17
C LEU A 210 5.91 -5.04 3.15
N SER A 211 4.77 -4.37 3.14
CA SER A 211 4.47 -3.28 2.20
C SER A 211 4.78 -1.92 2.81
N LEU A 212 5.58 -1.15 2.07
CA LEU A 212 5.78 0.28 2.24
C LEU A 212 4.81 0.98 1.30
N HIS A 213 3.70 1.46 1.86
CA HIS A 213 2.64 2.07 1.07
C HIS A 213 2.70 3.60 1.18
N VAL A 214 2.29 4.30 0.13
CA VAL A 214 2.14 5.77 0.16
C VAL A 214 1.25 6.21 1.32
N ILE A 215 1.43 7.45 1.78
CA ILE A 215 0.59 8.09 2.83
C ILE A 215 0.74 7.47 4.24
N THR A 216 1.42 6.38 4.44
CA THR A 216 1.56 5.69 5.74
C THR A 216 2.78 6.17 6.55
N GLY A 217 3.15 7.44 6.44
CA GLY A 217 4.28 8.00 7.16
C GLY A 217 3.94 8.46 8.57
N LYS A 218 4.87 8.26 9.50
CA LYS A 218 4.86 8.90 10.82
C LYS A 218 5.38 10.32 10.67
N ARG A 219 4.50 11.30 10.65
CA ARG A 219 4.86 12.71 10.51
C ARG A 219 4.79 13.41 11.86
N PRO A 220 5.71 14.35 12.16
CA PRO A 220 5.57 15.16 13.36
C PRO A 220 4.25 15.94 13.33
N PRO A 221 3.65 16.22 14.50
CA PRO A 221 2.44 17.01 14.59
C PRO A 221 2.66 18.37 13.92
N ARG A 222 1.76 18.76 13.00
CA ARG A 222 1.79 20.10 12.39
C ARG A 222 1.14 21.11 13.33
N SER A 223 1.73 22.27 13.43
CA SER A 223 1.08 23.41 14.08
C SER A 223 -0.21 23.80 13.32
N LYS A 224 -1.16 24.46 13.99
CA LYS A 224 -2.39 24.96 13.35
C LYS A 224 -2.10 25.88 12.16
N GLU A 225 -1.03 26.69 12.26
CA GLU A 225 -0.59 27.59 11.18
C GLU A 225 -0.05 26.84 9.97
N GLU A 226 0.71 25.75 10.17
CA GLU A 226 1.19 24.88 9.10
C GLU A 226 0.06 24.11 8.44
N GLN A 227 -0.92 23.65 9.22
CA GLN A 227 -2.13 23.02 8.69
C GLN A 227 -2.93 24.00 7.82
N GLN A 228 -3.10 25.23 8.25
CA GLN A 228 -3.83 26.25 7.51
C GLN A 228 -3.08 26.68 6.24
N LYS A 229 -1.75 26.82 6.29
CA LYS A 229 -0.92 27.11 5.11
C LYS A 229 -0.96 25.96 4.08
N ALA A 230 -0.97 24.71 4.53
CA ALA A 230 -1.02 23.54 3.64
C ALA A 230 -2.34 23.47 2.82
N THR A 231 -3.44 24.04 3.33
CA THR A 231 -4.74 24.06 2.65
C THR A 231 -4.93 25.23 1.69
N THR A 232 -4.08 26.24 1.76
CA THR A 232 -4.23 27.50 0.99
C THR A 232 -3.17 27.73 -0.08
N CYS A 233 -2.11 26.90 -0.13
CA CYS A 233 -1.02 27.06 -1.11
C CYS A 233 -1.23 26.19 -2.34
N GLU A 234 -1.48 26.81 -3.47
CA GLU A 234 -1.41 26.19 -4.79
C GLU A 234 0.07 26.17 -5.30
N PRO A 235 0.48 25.15 -6.01
CA PRO A 235 -0.19 23.92 -6.48
C PRO A 235 -0.03 22.75 -5.49
N SER A 236 -0.91 22.67 -4.50
CA SER A 236 -0.72 21.78 -3.35
C SER A 236 -0.92 20.29 -3.68
N PHE A 237 -1.94 19.95 -4.48
CA PHE A 237 -2.34 18.57 -4.68
C PHE A 237 -1.31 17.80 -5.56
N ILE A 238 -1.03 18.28 -6.76
CA ILE A 238 -0.08 17.63 -7.69
C ILE A 238 1.31 17.54 -7.06
N ARG A 239 1.76 18.61 -6.38
CA ARG A 239 3.04 18.60 -5.67
C ARG A 239 3.06 17.56 -4.55
N GLY A 240 1.97 17.44 -3.79
CA GLY A 240 1.82 16.44 -2.74
C GLY A 240 1.92 15.05 -3.31
N TYR A 241 1.16 14.77 -4.35
CA TYR A 241 1.14 13.49 -5.06
C TYR A 241 2.53 13.09 -5.58
N MET A 242 3.25 13.98 -6.24
CA MET A 242 4.59 13.71 -6.75
C MET A 242 5.63 13.48 -5.64
N ASN A 243 5.47 14.09 -4.46
CA ASN A 243 6.42 13.91 -3.35
C ASN A 243 6.24 12.60 -2.58
N ILE A 244 5.09 11.95 -2.69
CA ILE A 244 4.81 10.68 -2.00
C ILE A 244 5.83 9.60 -2.36
N LEU A 245 6.19 9.49 -3.64
CA LEU A 245 7.18 8.52 -4.15
C LEU A 245 8.53 8.63 -3.43
N HIS A 246 8.96 9.84 -3.09
CA HIS A 246 10.27 10.07 -2.47
C HIS A 246 10.35 9.53 -1.02
N GLU A 247 9.23 9.42 -0.32
CA GLU A 247 9.19 8.88 1.04
C GLU A 247 9.55 7.39 1.03
N VAL A 248 8.94 6.61 0.13
CA VAL A 248 9.22 5.18 0.00
C VAL A 248 10.62 4.91 -0.55
N GLN A 249 11.08 5.71 -1.52
CA GLN A 249 12.46 5.60 -2.03
C GLN A 249 13.50 5.79 -0.91
N ARG A 250 13.28 6.72 0.01
CA ARG A 250 14.15 6.92 1.17
C ARG A 250 14.14 5.70 2.08
N SER A 251 12.98 5.18 2.42
CA SER A 251 12.84 3.99 3.27
C SER A 251 13.47 2.74 2.64
N LEU A 252 13.34 2.57 1.32
CA LEU A 252 14.03 1.50 0.60
C LEU A 252 15.54 1.68 0.64
N THR A 253 16.03 2.91 0.49
CA THR A 253 17.48 3.21 0.60
C THR A 253 18.00 2.87 1.98
N ASP A 254 17.26 3.22 3.04
CA ASP A 254 17.61 2.88 4.42
C ASP A 254 17.68 1.37 4.65
N ILE A 255 16.71 0.61 4.14
CA ILE A 255 16.65 -0.85 4.26
C ILE A 255 17.82 -1.50 3.50
N ILE A 256 18.09 -1.06 2.27
CA ILE A 256 19.12 -1.66 1.41
C ILE A 256 20.52 -1.28 1.92
N CYS A 257 20.80 0.03 1.99
CA CYS A 257 22.13 0.51 2.38
C CYS A 257 22.45 0.30 3.86
N GLY A 258 21.43 0.21 4.72
CA GLY A 258 21.59 -0.15 6.13
C GLY A 258 21.79 -1.65 6.40
N GLY A 259 21.95 -2.47 5.34
CA GLY A 259 22.28 -3.89 5.45
C GLY A 259 21.15 -4.76 6.01
N VAL A 260 19.88 -4.29 6.05
CA VAL A 260 18.75 -5.09 6.52
C VAL A 260 18.60 -6.34 5.66
N LEU A 261 18.68 -6.21 4.34
CA LEU A 261 18.52 -7.31 3.39
C LEU A 261 19.74 -8.26 3.36
N MET A 262 20.88 -7.83 3.87
CA MET A 262 22.05 -8.69 4.14
C MET A 262 21.80 -9.56 5.37
N ARG A 263 21.29 -8.96 6.45
CA ARG A 263 20.97 -9.67 7.71
C ARG A 263 19.76 -10.60 7.57
N PHE A 264 18.80 -10.23 6.72
CA PHE A 264 17.54 -10.96 6.48
C PHE A 264 17.34 -11.25 4.98
N PRO A 265 18.07 -12.24 4.43
CA PRO A 265 18.14 -12.46 2.97
C PRO A 265 16.84 -12.96 2.32
N ARG A 266 15.92 -13.53 3.10
CA ARG A 266 14.61 -13.99 2.61
C ARG A 266 13.49 -12.96 2.82
N LEU A 267 13.75 -11.86 3.54
CA LEU A 267 12.78 -10.80 3.76
C LEU A 267 12.29 -10.22 2.42
N LYS A 268 10.98 -9.98 2.29
CA LYS A 268 10.35 -9.41 1.10
C LYS A 268 9.74 -8.05 1.43
N ILE A 269 10.17 -7.03 0.70
CA ILE A 269 9.66 -5.66 0.83
C ILE A 269 8.88 -5.33 -0.44
N VAL A 270 7.69 -4.78 -0.30
CA VAL A 270 6.84 -4.33 -1.40
C VAL A 270 6.78 -2.80 -1.40
N SER A 271 7.20 -2.19 -2.50
CA SER A 271 6.92 -0.79 -2.81
C SER A 271 5.51 -0.73 -3.39
N ALA A 272 4.53 -0.40 -2.55
CA ALA A 272 3.12 -0.44 -2.90
C ALA A 272 2.59 0.94 -3.30
N GLU A 273 1.85 1.01 -4.42
CA GLU A 273 1.28 2.25 -5.01
C GLU A 273 2.34 3.34 -5.28
N ASN A 274 3.54 2.95 -5.74
CA ASN A 274 4.62 3.88 -6.04
C ASN A 274 5.08 3.81 -7.50
N ASP A 275 4.32 3.17 -8.36
CA ASP A 275 4.73 2.84 -9.74
C ASP A 275 6.06 2.07 -9.82
N SER A 276 6.51 1.80 -11.02
CA SER A 276 7.71 0.98 -11.24
C SER A 276 8.71 1.57 -12.25
N GLY A 277 8.27 2.55 -13.04
CA GLY A 277 9.11 3.15 -14.09
C GLY A 277 10.37 3.85 -13.57
N TRP A 278 10.40 4.26 -12.31
CA TRP A 278 11.55 4.89 -11.66
C TRP A 278 12.61 3.89 -11.18
N LEU A 279 12.25 2.63 -10.93
CA LEU A 279 13.12 1.62 -10.31
C LEU A 279 14.43 1.36 -11.08
N PRO A 280 14.46 1.21 -12.42
CA PRO A 280 15.71 0.98 -13.13
C PRO A 280 16.73 2.10 -12.93
N HIS A 281 16.31 3.37 -12.96
CA HIS A 281 17.19 4.50 -12.70
C HIS A 281 17.66 4.54 -11.23
N TYR A 282 16.76 4.26 -10.30
CA TYR A 282 17.07 4.19 -8.88
C TYR A 282 18.12 3.10 -8.58
N MET A 283 17.96 1.91 -9.13
CA MET A 283 18.94 0.81 -9.00
C MET A 283 20.31 1.22 -9.55
N TYR A 284 20.35 1.78 -10.76
CA TYR A 284 21.58 2.30 -11.34
C TYR A 284 22.25 3.33 -10.44
N ARG A 285 21.50 4.26 -9.85
CA ARG A 285 22.04 5.29 -8.96
C ARG A 285 22.56 4.72 -7.64
N LEU A 286 21.87 3.71 -7.09
CA LEU A 286 22.35 3.01 -5.89
C LEU A 286 23.65 2.27 -6.15
N ASP A 287 23.75 1.51 -7.25
CA ASP A 287 24.96 0.76 -7.62
C ASP A 287 26.12 1.70 -7.88
N HIS A 288 25.88 2.81 -8.59
CA HIS A 288 26.91 3.84 -8.81
C HIS A 288 27.40 4.48 -7.51
N ALA A 289 26.48 4.80 -6.58
CA ALA A 289 26.85 5.33 -5.27
C ALA A 289 27.67 4.32 -4.46
N PHE A 290 27.27 3.05 -4.49
CA PHE A 290 28.00 1.97 -3.82
C PHE A 290 29.40 1.76 -4.41
N GLU A 291 29.55 1.79 -5.73
CA GLU A 291 30.86 1.75 -6.40
C GLU A 291 31.78 2.86 -5.91
N LYS A 292 31.27 4.07 -5.73
CA LYS A 292 32.07 5.24 -5.33
C LYS A 292 32.32 5.31 -3.82
N PHE A 293 31.39 4.93 -3.00
CA PHE A 293 31.42 5.21 -1.56
C PHE A 293 31.29 3.96 -0.67
N GLY A 294 31.06 2.77 -1.25
CA GLY A 294 30.85 1.53 -0.47
C GLY A 294 32.03 1.18 0.44
N ALA A 295 33.26 1.49 0.03
CA ALA A 295 34.45 1.29 0.86
C ALA A 295 34.49 2.17 2.13
N MET A 296 33.61 3.16 2.24
CA MET A 296 33.49 4.03 3.41
C MET A 296 32.43 3.53 4.41
N MET A 297 31.70 2.47 4.08
CA MET A 297 30.71 1.88 4.96
C MET A 297 31.40 1.13 6.11
N GLU A 298 30.90 1.30 7.34
CA GLU A 298 31.38 0.56 8.51
C GLU A 298 31.12 -0.94 8.39
N GLU A 299 29.92 -1.28 7.88
CA GLU A 299 29.52 -2.67 7.56
C GLU A 299 29.29 -2.76 6.04
N PRO A 300 30.29 -3.18 5.25
CA PRO A 300 30.14 -3.29 3.79
C PRO A 300 29.10 -4.32 3.40
N LEU A 301 28.30 -3.99 2.37
CA LEU A 301 27.33 -4.93 1.80
C LEU A 301 28.08 -6.07 1.06
N ASP A 302 27.53 -7.27 1.11
CA ASP A 302 28.06 -8.47 0.42
C ASP A 302 27.60 -8.59 -1.04
N MET A 303 26.67 -7.75 -1.47
CA MET A 303 26.13 -7.65 -2.83
C MET A 303 25.94 -6.19 -3.20
N THR A 304 25.78 -5.91 -4.50
CA THR A 304 25.41 -4.56 -4.93
C THR A 304 23.97 -4.23 -4.50
N PRO A 305 23.65 -2.95 -4.27
CA PRO A 305 22.26 -2.53 -3.96
C PRO A 305 21.23 -3.02 -4.98
N GLY A 306 21.57 -2.98 -6.27
CA GLY A 306 20.68 -3.47 -7.33
C GLY A 306 20.42 -4.97 -7.27
N GLU A 307 21.39 -5.78 -6.81
CA GLU A 307 21.18 -7.23 -6.56
C GLU A 307 20.21 -7.46 -5.40
N TYR A 308 20.31 -6.67 -4.31
CA TYR A 308 19.32 -6.71 -3.23
C TYR A 308 17.91 -6.34 -3.71
N VAL A 309 17.79 -5.30 -4.55
CA VAL A 309 16.50 -4.95 -5.14
C VAL A 309 15.91 -6.12 -5.90
N ARG A 310 16.67 -6.76 -6.79
CA ARG A 310 16.20 -7.92 -7.56
C ARG A 310 15.84 -9.12 -6.71
N ARG A 311 16.50 -9.33 -5.57
CA ARG A 311 16.26 -10.47 -4.68
C ARG A 311 15.09 -10.26 -3.73
N ASN A 312 14.92 -9.03 -3.20
CA ASN A 312 14.09 -8.78 -2.03
C ASN A 312 12.96 -7.76 -2.24
N VAL A 313 13.09 -6.85 -3.21
CA VAL A 313 12.14 -5.75 -3.41
C VAL A 313 11.17 -6.09 -4.51
N TRP A 314 9.89 -5.89 -4.23
CA TRP A 314 8.77 -6.06 -5.15
C TRP A 314 8.11 -4.69 -5.35
N ALA A 315 7.42 -4.48 -6.47
CA ALA A 315 6.73 -3.22 -6.72
C ALA A 315 5.36 -3.47 -7.33
N THR A 316 4.37 -2.72 -6.87
CA THR A 316 3.06 -2.62 -7.52
C THR A 316 2.99 -1.35 -8.36
N PHE A 317 2.26 -1.42 -9.47
CA PHE A 317 1.97 -0.29 -10.35
C PHE A 317 0.62 -0.50 -11.03
N GLN A 318 -0.09 0.56 -11.36
CA GLN A 318 -1.40 0.50 -11.99
C GLN A 318 -1.41 1.04 -13.43
N ASP A 319 -1.30 2.33 -13.64
CA ASP A 319 -1.27 3.00 -14.93
C ASP A 319 0.12 3.59 -15.21
N ASP A 320 1.13 2.71 -15.27
CA ASP A 320 2.53 3.05 -15.53
C ASP A 320 3.03 2.35 -16.81
N PRO A 321 2.86 2.95 -18.00
CA PRO A 321 3.33 2.35 -19.24
C PRO A 321 4.86 2.25 -19.32
N VAL A 322 5.59 2.96 -18.48
CA VAL A 322 7.06 2.97 -18.47
C VAL A 322 7.62 1.72 -17.79
N GLY A 323 7.01 1.28 -16.70
CA GLY A 323 7.46 0.10 -15.96
C GLY A 323 7.60 -1.16 -16.80
N PRO A 324 6.52 -1.62 -17.48
CA PRO A 324 6.60 -2.79 -18.37
C PRO A 324 7.63 -2.66 -19.51
N MET A 325 7.86 -1.48 -20.03
CA MET A 325 8.86 -1.23 -21.08
C MET A 325 10.29 -1.37 -20.56
N LEU A 326 10.52 -1.09 -19.28
CA LEU A 326 11.84 -1.10 -18.66
C LEU A 326 12.16 -2.39 -17.91
N VAL A 327 11.29 -3.40 -17.96
CA VAL A 327 11.44 -4.68 -17.25
C VAL A 327 12.79 -5.35 -17.51
N GLN A 328 13.36 -5.20 -18.69
CA GLN A 328 14.68 -5.73 -19.03
C GLN A 328 15.82 -5.20 -18.14
N PHE A 329 15.65 -4.03 -17.52
CA PHE A 329 16.66 -3.41 -16.65
C PHE A 329 16.45 -3.73 -15.19
N PHE A 330 15.21 -3.98 -14.76
CA PHE A 330 14.87 -4.29 -13.39
C PHE A 330 14.84 -5.80 -13.13
N GLY A 331 14.22 -6.55 -14.03
CA GLY A 331 13.89 -7.96 -13.91
C GLY A 331 12.38 -8.17 -14.00
N GLU A 332 11.98 -9.34 -14.50
CA GLU A 332 10.58 -9.65 -14.77
C GLU A 332 9.86 -10.33 -13.60
N ASP A 333 10.58 -10.63 -12.52
CA ASP A 333 10.09 -11.50 -11.45
C ASP A 333 9.49 -10.76 -10.25
N ASN A 334 9.71 -9.45 -10.15
CA ASN A 334 9.35 -8.67 -8.96
C ASN A 334 8.40 -7.50 -9.24
N PHE A 335 7.96 -7.33 -10.49
CA PHE A 335 6.89 -6.40 -10.84
C PHE A 335 5.53 -7.07 -10.67
N MET A 336 4.55 -6.32 -10.22
CA MET A 336 3.17 -6.77 -10.04
C MET A 336 2.22 -5.66 -10.49
N TRP A 337 1.39 -5.99 -11.47
CA TRP A 337 0.31 -5.11 -11.86
C TRP A 337 -0.75 -5.03 -10.75
N ALA A 338 -1.42 -3.87 -10.66
CA ALA A 338 -2.45 -3.58 -9.69
C ALA A 338 -3.58 -2.75 -10.33
N SER A 339 -4.76 -2.77 -9.76
CA SER A 339 -5.88 -1.95 -10.21
C SER A 339 -6.09 -0.70 -9.38
N ASP A 340 -5.60 -0.67 -8.16
CA ASP A 340 -5.85 0.37 -7.15
C ASP A 340 -7.34 0.64 -6.89
N PHE A 341 -8.22 -0.33 -7.18
CA PHE A 341 -9.66 -0.18 -6.95
C PHE A 341 -9.97 -0.13 -5.45
N PRO A 342 -10.78 0.83 -4.94
CA PRO A 342 -11.64 1.77 -5.64
C PRO A 342 -11.17 3.24 -5.63
N HIS A 343 -9.87 3.50 -5.54
CA HIS A 343 -9.30 4.84 -5.48
C HIS A 343 -9.49 5.63 -6.79
N THR A 344 -9.21 6.93 -6.72
CA THR A 344 -9.27 7.84 -7.89
C THR A 344 -8.31 7.42 -9.00
N ASP A 345 -7.15 6.86 -8.63
CA ASP A 345 -6.07 6.45 -9.54
C ASP A 345 -6.29 5.05 -10.14
N SER A 346 -7.44 4.44 -9.87
CA SER A 346 -7.77 3.09 -10.30
C SER A 346 -7.94 2.97 -11.81
N THR A 347 -7.48 1.81 -12.32
CA THR A 347 -7.75 1.39 -13.71
C THR A 347 -9.14 0.80 -13.92
N TRP A 348 -9.88 0.52 -12.84
CA TRP A 348 -11.25 -0.01 -12.88
C TRP A 348 -12.22 0.97 -13.56
N PRO A 349 -13.18 0.56 -14.40
CA PRO A 349 -13.49 -0.79 -14.83
C PRO A 349 -12.83 -1.16 -16.18
N HIS A 350 -11.69 -0.58 -16.50
CA HIS A 350 -11.01 -0.67 -17.80
C HIS A 350 -9.63 -1.35 -17.69
N SER A 351 -9.38 -2.12 -16.62
CA SER A 351 -8.08 -2.75 -16.36
C SER A 351 -7.57 -3.61 -17.51
N GLN A 352 -8.45 -4.32 -18.22
CA GLN A 352 -8.06 -5.13 -19.38
C GLN A 352 -7.54 -4.28 -20.54
N ASP A 353 -8.12 -3.11 -20.77
CA ASP A 353 -7.69 -2.17 -21.81
C ASP A 353 -6.35 -1.53 -21.45
N VAL A 354 -6.15 -1.15 -20.18
CA VAL A 354 -4.88 -0.61 -19.65
C VAL A 354 -3.77 -1.66 -19.81
N ILE A 355 -4.00 -2.90 -19.36
CA ILE A 355 -3.06 -4.00 -19.54
C ILE A 355 -2.75 -4.24 -21.02
N ALA A 356 -3.74 -4.23 -21.90
CA ALA A 356 -3.53 -4.43 -23.34
C ALA A 356 -2.68 -3.30 -23.94
N ARG A 357 -2.88 -2.06 -23.51
CA ARG A 357 -2.11 -0.88 -23.93
C ARG A 357 -0.65 -0.96 -23.47
N ASP A 358 -0.45 -1.14 -22.16
CA ASP A 358 0.87 -0.99 -21.53
C ASP A 358 1.80 -2.17 -21.82
N PHE A 359 1.23 -3.35 -22.02
CA PHE A 359 1.99 -4.57 -22.33
C PHE A 359 2.07 -4.90 -23.83
N LYS A 360 1.66 -3.98 -24.72
CA LYS A 360 1.64 -4.22 -26.17
C LYS A 360 2.98 -4.69 -26.75
N GLN A 361 4.09 -4.23 -26.19
CA GLN A 361 5.44 -4.55 -26.64
C GLN A 361 6.17 -5.55 -25.72
N VAL A 362 5.52 -6.02 -24.66
CA VAL A 362 6.07 -6.95 -23.68
C VAL A 362 5.80 -8.39 -24.11
N PRO A 363 6.79 -9.29 -24.12
CA PRO A 363 6.57 -10.69 -24.43
C PRO A 363 5.51 -11.34 -23.54
N GLU A 364 4.63 -12.15 -24.11
CA GLU A 364 3.50 -12.76 -23.39
C GLU A 364 3.89 -13.53 -22.11
N PRO A 365 5.01 -14.27 -22.05
CA PRO A 365 5.45 -14.91 -20.81
C PRO A 365 5.78 -13.90 -19.71
N VAL A 366 6.40 -12.76 -20.05
CA VAL A 366 6.74 -11.69 -19.12
C VAL A 366 5.48 -11.00 -18.63
N LYS A 367 4.55 -10.67 -19.55
CA LYS A 367 3.24 -10.13 -19.21
C LYS A 367 2.52 -11.02 -18.19
N ARG A 368 2.46 -12.32 -18.44
CA ARG A 368 1.82 -13.30 -17.54
C ARG A 368 2.41 -13.27 -16.13
N LYS A 369 3.74 -13.21 -16.02
CA LYS A 369 4.42 -13.06 -14.73
C LYS A 369 3.92 -11.82 -14.00
N ILE A 370 3.94 -10.67 -14.66
CA ILE A 370 3.67 -9.37 -14.05
C ILE A 370 2.20 -9.22 -13.66
N VAL A 371 1.27 -9.65 -14.53
CA VAL A 371 -0.17 -9.48 -14.25
C VAL A 371 -0.77 -10.58 -13.39
N CYS A 372 -0.03 -11.66 -13.09
CA CYS A 372 -0.58 -12.80 -12.36
C CYS A 372 0.45 -13.52 -11.48
N GLU A 373 1.48 -14.15 -12.10
CA GLU A 373 2.28 -15.18 -11.44
C GLU A 373 3.15 -14.61 -10.31
N ASN A 374 3.63 -13.37 -10.45
CA ASN A 374 4.44 -12.71 -9.44
C ASN A 374 3.65 -12.47 -8.15
N ALA A 375 2.44 -11.90 -8.25
CA ALA A 375 1.56 -11.72 -7.10
C ALA A 375 1.18 -13.06 -6.47
N ALA A 376 0.83 -14.07 -7.30
CA ALA A 376 0.51 -15.40 -6.82
C ALA A 376 1.67 -16.02 -6.04
N ARG A 377 2.91 -15.89 -6.53
CA ARG A 377 4.10 -16.40 -5.84
C ARG A 377 4.37 -15.66 -4.53
N LEU A 378 4.33 -14.34 -4.53
CA LEU A 378 4.64 -13.53 -3.35
C LEU A 378 3.64 -13.79 -2.22
N TYR A 379 2.36 -13.75 -2.52
CA TYR A 379 1.28 -13.87 -1.54
C TYR A 379 0.75 -15.31 -1.37
N GLN A 380 1.40 -16.31 -2.01
CA GLN A 380 1.02 -17.72 -1.93
C GLN A 380 -0.45 -17.95 -2.33
N ILE A 381 -0.85 -17.37 -3.48
CA ILE A 381 -2.19 -17.50 -4.06
C ILE A 381 -2.21 -18.70 -5.00
N ALA A 382 -3.16 -19.62 -4.83
CA ALA A 382 -3.31 -20.77 -5.69
C ALA A 382 -3.90 -20.38 -7.06
N LEU A 383 -3.21 -20.71 -8.14
CA LEU A 383 -3.66 -20.53 -9.52
C LEU A 383 -4.38 -21.82 -9.99
N ASN A 384 -5.68 -21.96 -9.66
CA ASN A 384 -6.49 -23.11 -10.08
C ASN A 384 -7.09 -22.90 -11.47
#